data_bee22659630fdac7dfcc2172a41faa6b
#
_entry.id   bee22659630fdac7dfcc2172a41faa6b
#
_cell.length_a   1.000
_cell.length_b   1.000
_cell.length_c   1.000
_cell.angle_alpha   90.00
_cell.angle_beta   90.00
_cell.angle_gamma   90.00
#
_symmetry.space_group_name_H-M   'P 1'
#
loop_
_entity.id
_entity.type
_entity.pdbx_description
1 polymer ?
#
loop_
_entity_poly.entity_id
_entity_poly.type
_entity_poly.pdbx_seq_one_letter_code
_entity_poly.pdbx_strand_id
1 'polypeptide(L)'
;MITKLEKVTFPEGGTGDIYVDSVSGEVIVDPGNPDVIVDLRGFLVLPAPAEIHAHLDKALLTRESPALITGGGLLSAIEQMKMVEPDQATTLARARRAVEQMVQNGYTLIRTHVDITGRNGLSSMLALLELKAWATSVDLVDMEIVGLFGSPITGLAGASNRSLITEAVKAGIDAVGGCPWLDPRPREALDLLAEAAAAEGLPLDMHTDETTNPGVLTITDLIDIEHAGFADPITASHCVSLASQSPPVLDDLAERLAAAGITVAALPQTNLNLQGWEGGAPIPRAVAPIRRLASAGVRIAVGQDNVADPFYPLGRMDALETASLAVASAHLAIRDSWAATSENVRTALGRRPAGFQVGDRADILAVKAESLATAMASTALDRVVIHNGRIVSTTTCTATLETPRPQPFRDAGDGL
;
A
#
# COMPACT_ATOMS: atom_id res chain seq x y z
N MET A 1 -3.16 14.69 26.06
CA MET A 1 -2.11 13.93 26.80
C MET A 1 -0.83 14.07 26.01
N ILE A 2 0.22 14.51 26.71
CA ILE A 2 1.53 14.73 26.07
C ILE A 2 2.43 13.55 26.37
N THR A 3 2.97 12.94 25.32
CA THR A 3 3.92 11.83 25.42
C THR A 3 5.30 12.29 24.97
N LYS A 4 6.33 12.06 25.78
CA LYS A 4 7.72 12.23 25.41
C LYS A 4 8.28 10.88 24.92
N LEU A 5 8.77 10.85 23.69
CA LEU A 5 9.54 9.76 23.11
C LEU A 5 11.02 10.10 23.34
N GLU A 6 11.66 9.43 24.33
CA GLU A 6 12.97 9.81 24.82
C GLU A 6 14.09 9.01 24.12
N LYS A 7 15.18 9.69 23.77
CA LYS A 7 16.43 9.10 23.24
C LYS A 7 16.25 8.34 21.92
N VAL A 8 15.35 8.82 21.06
CA VAL A 8 15.19 8.26 19.71
C VAL A 8 16.41 8.54 18.84
N THR A 9 16.65 7.68 17.85
CA THR A 9 17.66 7.90 16.80
C THR A 9 16.96 8.44 15.56
N PHE A 10 17.49 9.49 14.94
CA PHE A 10 16.96 10.07 13.71
C PHE A 10 17.58 9.45 12.45
N PRO A 11 16.87 9.39 11.32
CA PRO A 11 17.39 8.78 10.09
C PRO A 11 18.65 9.43 9.53
N GLU A 12 18.80 10.74 9.75
CA GLU A 12 19.96 11.54 9.34
C GLU A 12 21.12 11.42 10.32
N GLY A 13 20.94 10.67 11.39
CA GLY A 13 21.90 10.51 12.49
C GLY A 13 21.59 11.43 13.67
N GLY A 14 22.24 11.13 14.78
CA GLY A 14 21.99 11.81 16.05
C GLY A 14 20.85 11.22 16.86
N THR A 15 20.74 11.65 18.10
CA THR A 15 19.70 11.24 19.05
C THR A 15 19.03 12.45 19.66
N GLY A 16 17.76 12.31 20.06
CA GLY A 16 17.01 13.40 20.68
C GLY A 16 15.71 12.92 21.30
N ASP A 17 14.89 13.87 21.69
CA ASP A 17 13.57 13.62 22.24
C ASP A 17 12.50 14.23 21.32
N ILE A 18 11.35 13.56 21.22
CA ILE A 18 10.19 14.04 20.49
C ILE A 18 9.02 14.14 21.46
N TYR A 19 8.26 15.23 21.39
CA TYR A 19 7.05 15.42 22.18
C TYR A 19 5.84 15.39 21.25
N VAL A 20 4.87 14.54 21.57
CA VAL A 20 3.63 14.40 20.79
C VAL A 20 2.42 14.67 21.67
N ASP A 21 1.45 15.38 21.13
CA ASP A 21 0.19 15.66 21.83
C ASP A 21 -0.97 14.93 21.16
N SER A 22 -1.64 14.07 21.93
CA SER A 22 -2.79 13.30 21.46
C SER A 22 -4.09 14.12 21.33
N VAL A 23 -4.09 15.40 21.69
CA VAL A 23 -5.23 16.29 21.50
C VAL A 23 -5.15 16.99 20.16
N SER A 24 -3.98 17.56 19.84
CA SER A 24 -3.75 18.18 18.52
C SER A 24 -3.39 17.16 17.44
N GLY A 25 -2.91 15.98 17.82
CA GLY A 25 -2.36 14.97 16.89
C GLY A 25 -1.02 15.36 16.27
N GLU A 26 -0.27 16.25 16.91
CA GLU A 26 0.93 16.89 16.35
C GLU A 26 2.17 16.64 17.20
N VAL A 27 3.32 16.76 16.54
CA VAL A 27 4.61 16.94 17.22
C VAL A 27 4.69 18.38 17.74
N ILE A 28 5.02 18.54 19.01
CA ILE A 28 5.06 19.83 19.68
C ILE A 28 6.45 20.13 20.25
N VAL A 29 6.70 21.38 20.60
CA VAL A 29 7.88 21.78 21.39
C VAL A 29 7.81 21.18 22.79
N ASP A 30 8.96 21.01 23.44
CA ASP A 30 9.04 20.52 24.83
C ASP A 30 8.17 21.40 25.75
N PRO A 31 7.12 20.85 26.37
CA PRO A 31 6.27 21.61 27.28
C PRO A 31 6.81 21.65 28.71
N GLY A 32 7.96 21.03 28.96
CA GLY A 32 8.61 20.93 30.28
C GLY A 32 8.05 19.83 31.18
N ASN A 33 6.82 19.37 30.97
CA ASN A 33 6.12 18.42 31.86
C ASN A 33 5.24 17.45 31.06
N PRO A 34 5.79 16.40 30.43
CA PRO A 34 5.02 15.40 29.72
C PRO A 34 4.21 14.50 30.69
N ASP A 35 3.04 14.05 30.26
CA ASP A 35 2.20 13.12 31.02
C ASP A 35 2.78 11.70 31.05
N VAL A 36 3.45 11.30 29.96
CA VAL A 36 4.04 9.97 29.73
C VAL A 36 5.43 10.12 29.15
N ILE A 37 6.36 9.28 29.61
CA ILE A 37 7.72 9.18 29.06
C ILE A 37 7.93 7.73 28.58
N VAL A 38 8.36 7.59 27.32
CA VAL A 38 8.67 6.30 26.70
C VAL A 38 10.15 6.32 26.31
N ASP A 39 10.98 5.47 26.94
CA ASP A 39 12.40 5.31 26.59
C ASP A 39 12.50 4.49 25.29
N LEU A 40 12.91 5.15 24.20
CA LEU A 40 13.12 4.56 22.89
C LEU A 40 14.60 4.50 22.50
N ARG A 41 15.46 4.34 23.48
CA ARG A 41 16.92 4.18 23.26
C ARG A 41 17.19 2.99 22.34
N GLY A 42 17.89 3.26 21.24
CA GLY A 42 18.19 2.27 20.21
C GLY A 42 17.05 2.05 19.19
N PHE A 43 16.00 2.87 19.26
CA PHE A 43 14.96 2.90 18.24
C PHE A 43 15.22 4.01 17.23
N LEU A 44 15.20 3.65 15.95
CA LEU A 44 15.14 4.56 14.81
C LEU A 44 13.70 5.02 14.64
N VAL A 45 13.47 6.34 14.56
CA VAL A 45 12.17 6.90 14.23
C VAL A 45 12.06 7.17 12.74
N LEU A 46 10.91 6.85 12.19
CA LEU A 46 10.58 7.02 10.77
C LEU A 46 9.21 7.69 10.68
N PRO A 47 8.93 8.53 9.67
CA PRO A 47 7.55 8.86 9.32
C PRO A 47 6.76 7.56 9.15
N ALA A 48 5.60 7.44 9.79
CA ALA A 48 4.81 6.22 9.72
C ALA A 48 4.44 5.90 8.27
N PRO A 49 4.51 4.63 7.86
CA PRO A 49 4.10 4.23 6.52
C PRO A 49 2.60 4.43 6.30
N ALA A 50 2.26 4.60 5.04
CA ALA A 50 0.91 4.67 4.54
C ALA A 50 0.75 3.68 3.38
N GLU A 51 -0.36 2.97 3.33
CA GLU A 51 -0.68 2.06 2.23
C GLU A 51 -1.46 2.80 1.15
N ILE A 52 -0.92 2.82 -0.08
CA ILE A 52 -1.57 3.46 -1.22
C ILE A 52 -2.62 2.56 -1.87
N HIS A 53 -2.44 1.23 -1.77
CA HIS A 53 -3.23 0.28 -2.53
C HIS A 53 -3.26 -1.09 -1.84
N ALA A 54 -4.34 -1.39 -1.15
CA ALA A 54 -4.61 -2.69 -0.55
C ALA A 54 -5.93 -3.27 -1.04
N HIS A 55 -6.17 -4.56 -0.79
CA HIS A 55 -7.43 -5.25 -1.04
C HIS A 55 -7.91 -5.95 0.24
N LEU A 56 -8.40 -5.17 1.20
CA LEU A 56 -8.83 -5.71 2.50
C LEU A 56 -10.08 -6.59 2.41
N ASP A 57 -10.89 -6.42 1.37
CA ASP A 57 -12.07 -7.25 1.09
C ASP A 57 -11.73 -8.72 0.86
N LYS A 58 -10.55 -9.01 0.32
CA LYS A 58 -10.07 -10.37 0.03
C LYS A 58 -8.83 -10.77 0.84
N ALA A 59 -8.24 -9.87 1.62
CA ALA A 59 -7.06 -10.16 2.43
C ALA A 59 -7.28 -11.36 3.36
N LEU A 60 -6.23 -12.18 3.54
CA LEU A 60 -6.19 -13.38 4.37
C LEU A 60 -7.13 -14.53 3.92
N LEU A 61 -7.72 -14.45 2.74
CA LEU A 61 -8.69 -15.42 2.24
C LEU A 61 -8.06 -16.82 2.08
N THR A 62 -6.82 -16.91 1.58
CA THR A 62 -6.13 -18.19 1.40
C THR A 62 -5.71 -18.86 2.71
N ARG A 63 -5.63 -18.10 3.82
CA ARG A 63 -5.40 -18.68 5.14
C ARG A 63 -6.62 -19.46 5.66
N GLU A 64 -7.82 -19.05 5.25
CA GLU A 64 -9.07 -19.74 5.58
C GLU A 64 -9.42 -20.81 4.54
N SER A 65 -9.02 -20.60 3.28
CA SER A 65 -9.30 -21.48 2.14
C SER A 65 -8.03 -21.75 1.31
N PRO A 66 -7.10 -22.59 1.81
CA PRO A 66 -5.83 -22.87 1.10
C PRO A 66 -6.00 -23.43 -0.31
N ALA A 67 -7.15 -24.04 -0.64
CA ALA A 67 -7.47 -24.54 -1.98
C ALA A 67 -7.52 -23.44 -3.06
N LEU A 68 -7.60 -22.18 -2.66
CA LEU A 68 -7.53 -21.02 -3.56
C LEU A 68 -6.09 -20.69 -4.02
N ILE A 69 -5.08 -21.37 -3.49
CA ILE A 69 -3.68 -21.20 -3.92
C ILE A 69 -3.41 -22.16 -5.08
N THR A 70 -3.75 -21.76 -6.31
CA THR A 70 -3.58 -22.63 -7.48
C THR A 70 -2.45 -22.19 -8.40
N GLY A 71 -1.91 -20.97 -8.22
CA GLY A 71 -0.96 -20.34 -9.13
C GLY A 71 -1.62 -19.90 -10.44
N GLY A 72 -0.86 -19.25 -11.28
CA GLY A 72 -1.31 -18.69 -12.55
C GLY A 72 -1.29 -17.17 -12.56
N GLY A 73 -1.56 -16.57 -13.72
CA GLY A 73 -1.58 -15.12 -13.89
C GLY A 73 -2.88 -14.48 -13.40
N LEU A 74 -2.99 -13.17 -13.65
CA LEU A 74 -4.11 -12.32 -13.24
C LEU A 74 -5.49 -12.91 -13.56
N LEU A 75 -5.69 -13.36 -14.79
CA LEU A 75 -6.99 -13.93 -15.20
C LEU A 75 -7.36 -15.20 -14.43
N SER A 76 -6.36 -16.02 -14.06
CA SER A 76 -6.59 -17.21 -13.22
C SER A 76 -7.03 -16.79 -11.82
N ALA A 77 -6.41 -15.79 -11.22
CA ALA A 77 -6.79 -15.26 -9.91
C ALA A 77 -8.22 -14.68 -9.92
N ILE A 78 -8.57 -13.94 -10.97
CA ILE A 78 -9.94 -13.42 -11.15
C ILE A 78 -10.96 -14.57 -11.22
N GLU A 79 -10.68 -15.64 -11.97
CA GLU A 79 -11.59 -16.80 -12.06
C GLU A 79 -11.74 -17.52 -10.70
N GLN A 80 -10.67 -17.61 -9.92
CA GLN A 80 -10.74 -18.18 -8.57
C GLN A 80 -11.61 -17.33 -7.64
N MET A 81 -11.53 -16.00 -7.72
CA MET A 81 -12.41 -15.11 -6.95
C MET A 81 -13.88 -15.28 -7.28
N LYS A 82 -14.23 -15.72 -8.49
CA LYS A 82 -15.64 -16.04 -8.84
C LYS A 82 -16.19 -17.24 -8.08
N MET A 83 -15.35 -18.07 -7.45
CA MET A 83 -15.79 -19.20 -6.63
C MET A 83 -16.06 -18.81 -5.17
N VAL A 84 -15.66 -17.59 -4.77
CA VAL A 84 -15.85 -17.08 -3.42
C VAL A 84 -17.17 -16.31 -3.36
N GLU A 85 -18.07 -16.71 -2.48
CA GLU A 85 -19.29 -15.94 -2.20
C GLU A 85 -18.97 -14.82 -1.22
N PRO A 86 -19.27 -13.55 -1.57
CA PRO A 86 -19.02 -12.43 -0.67
C PRO A 86 -20.03 -12.49 0.49
N ASP A 87 -19.49 -12.46 1.72
CA ASP A 87 -20.24 -12.37 2.96
C ASP A 87 -19.74 -11.22 3.80
N GLN A 88 -20.62 -10.32 4.22
CA GLN A 88 -20.26 -9.11 4.94
C GLN A 88 -19.56 -9.40 6.27
N ALA A 89 -20.06 -10.35 7.05
CA ALA A 89 -19.54 -10.64 8.39
C ALA A 89 -18.14 -11.28 8.34
N THR A 90 -17.92 -12.24 7.44
CA THR A 90 -16.62 -12.88 7.25
C THR A 90 -15.60 -11.92 6.64
N THR A 91 -16.01 -11.08 5.70
CA THR A 91 -15.18 -10.02 5.13
C THR A 91 -14.74 -9.03 6.20
N LEU A 92 -15.67 -8.54 7.02
CA LEU A 92 -15.36 -7.64 8.13
C LEU A 92 -14.36 -8.27 9.11
N ALA A 93 -14.55 -9.51 9.48
CA ALA A 93 -13.68 -10.21 10.43
C ALA A 93 -12.25 -10.39 9.88
N ARG A 94 -12.09 -10.74 8.59
CA ARG A 94 -10.78 -10.87 7.93
C ARG A 94 -10.10 -9.53 7.77
N ALA A 95 -10.82 -8.54 7.24
CA ALA A 95 -10.31 -7.19 7.02
C ALA A 95 -9.85 -6.52 8.33
N ARG A 96 -10.60 -6.73 9.43
CA ARG A 96 -10.20 -6.25 10.75
C ARG A 96 -8.88 -6.85 11.21
N ARG A 97 -8.69 -8.17 11.09
CA ARG A 97 -7.41 -8.82 11.41
C ARG A 97 -6.25 -8.29 10.55
N ALA A 98 -6.53 -8.02 9.27
CA ALA A 98 -5.56 -7.44 8.37
C ALA A 98 -5.15 -6.02 8.81
N VAL A 99 -6.11 -5.15 9.11
CA VAL A 99 -5.86 -3.79 9.62
C VAL A 99 -5.08 -3.83 10.94
N GLU A 100 -5.48 -4.67 11.88
CA GLU A 100 -4.77 -4.82 13.16
C GLU A 100 -3.30 -5.23 12.93
N GLN A 101 -3.03 -6.15 12.00
CA GLN A 101 -1.66 -6.54 11.64
C GLN A 101 -0.90 -5.41 10.93
N MET A 102 -1.54 -4.66 10.03
CA MET A 102 -0.93 -3.49 9.38
C MET A 102 -0.54 -2.43 10.40
N VAL A 103 -1.41 -2.12 11.37
CA VAL A 103 -1.11 -1.17 12.45
C VAL A 103 0.05 -1.67 13.31
N GLN A 104 0.09 -2.95 13.66
CA GLN A 104 1.23 -3.54 14.39
C GLN A 104 2.55 -3.40 13.63
N ASN A 105 2.49 -3.38 12.30
CA ASN A 105 3.64 -3.19 11.43
C ASN A 105 3.96 -1.72 11.13
N GLY A 106 3.15 -0.78 11.60
CA GLY A 106 3.44 0.65 11.56
C GLY A 106 2.51 1.52 10.73
N TYR A 107 1.57 0.94 9.97
CA TYR A 107 0.67 1.72 9.14
C TYR A 107 -0.28 2.60 9.97
N THR A 108 -0.39 3.86 9.57
CA THR A 108 -1.29 4.85 10.18
C THR A 108 -2.28 5.45 9.18
N LEU A 109 -2.16 5.07 7.90
CA LEU A 109 -3.09 5.39 6.82
C LEU A 109 -3.15 4.22 5.86
N ILE A 110 -4.37 3.79 5.48
CA ILE A 110 -4.60 2.67 4.57
C ILE A 110 -5.65 3.07 3.54
N ARG A 111 -5.27 3.10 2.25
CA ARG A 111 -6.23 3.11 1.15
C ARG A 111 -6.44 1.68 0.68
N THR A 112 -7.71 1.25 0.60
CA THR A 112 -8.09 -0.09 0.17
C THR A 112 -9.11 -0.06 -0.95
N HIS A 113 -8.89 -0.87 -1.96
CA HIS A 113 -9.84 -1.14 -3.03
C HIS A 113 -10.82 -2.24 -2.58
N VAL A 114 -12.05 -2.15 -3.01
CA VAL A 114 -13.08 -3.17 -2.75
C VAL A 114 -13.81 -3.51 -4.04
N ASP A 115 -13.88 -4.80 -4.38
CA ASP A 115 -14.55 -5.27 -5.58
C ASP A 115 -16.06 -5.01 -5.51
N ILE A 116 -16.57 -4.22 -6.45
CA ILE A 116 -17.99 -3.91 -6.62
C ILE A 116 -18.40 -4.41 -8.01
N THR A 117 -19.10 -5.53 -8.06
CA THR A 117 -19.53 -6.17 -9.31
C THR A 117 -21.01 -6.55 -9.22
N GLY A 118 -21.65 -6.76 -10.35
CA GLY A 118 -23.04 -7.22 -10.39
C GLY A 118 -23.27 -8.53 -9.61
N ARG A 119 -22.23 -9.35 -9.43
CA ARG A 119 -22.25 -10.55 -8.60
C ARG A 119 -22.09 -10.26 -7.10
N ASN A 120 -21.13 -9.42 -6.76
CA ASN A 120 -20.77 -9.16 -5.36
C ASN A 120 -21.71 -8.13 -4.72
N GLY A 121 -22.38 -7.30 -5.53
CA GLY A 121 -23.13 -6.15 -5.01
C GLY A 121 -22.23 -5.24 -4.17
N LEU A 122 -22.77 -4.75 -3.08
CA LEU A 122 -22.09 -3.84 -2.15
C LEU A 122 -21.64 -4.53 -0.84
N SER A 123 -21.78 -5.85 -0.71
CA SER A 123 -21.60 -6.57 0.55
C SER A 123 -20.21 -6.34 1.17
N SER A 124 -19.16 -6.54 0.39
CA SER A 124 -17.78 -6.31 0.87
C SER A 124 -17.50 -4.84 1.17
N MET A 125 -18.06 -3.93 0.36
CA MET A 125 -17.93 -2.48 0.58
C MET A 125 -18.57 -2.06 1.91
N LEU A 126 -19.76 -2.54 2.22
CA LEU A 126 -20.44 -2.25 3.47
C LEU A 126 -19.65 -2.76 4.68
N ALA A 127 -19.00 -3.94 4.56
CA ALA A 127 -18.07 -4.44 5.57
C ALA A 127 -16.88 -3.49 5.81
N LEU A 128 -16.29 -2.96 4.73
CA LEU A 128 -15.16 -2.04 4.86
C LEU A 128 -15.57 -0.65 5.37
N LEU A 129 -16.76 -0.16 5.04
CA LEU A 129 -17.31 1.07 5.62
C LEU A 129 -17.53 0.92 7.14
N GLU A 130 -18.06 -0.22 7.58
CA GLU A 130 -18.20 -0.54 9.00
C GLU A 130 -16.83 -0.61 9.71
N LEU A 131 -15.85 -1.25 9.07
CA LEU A 131 -14.47 -1.32 9.57
C LEU A 131 -13.84 0.06 9.70
N LYS A 132 -13.99 0.92 8.68
CA LYS A 132 -13.52 2.31 8.69
C LYS A 132 -14.14 3.10 9.84
N ALA A 133 -15.45 3.00 10.03
CA ALA A 133 -16.14 3.66 11.13
C ALA A 133 -15.64 3.19 12.51
N TRP A 134 -15.42 1.87 12.67
CA TRP A 134 -14.81 1.33 13.88
C TRP A 134 -13.38 1.85 14.09
N ALA A 135 -12.49 1.77 13.10
CA ALA A 135 -11.11 2.23 13.20
C ALA A 135 -11.01 3.72 13.59
N THR A 136 -11.87 4.54 12.99
CA THR A 136 -12.00 5.97 13.34
C THR A 136 -12.49 6.18 14.76
N SER A 137 -13.50 5.40 15.21
CA SER A 137 -14.08 5.55 16.56
C SER A 137 -13.11 5.28 17.70
N VAL A 138 -12.08 4.45 17.43
CA VAL A 138 -11.03 4.11 18.41
C VAL A 138 -9.69 4.80 18.11
N ASP A 139 -9.66 5.67 17.11
CA ASP A 139 -8.47 6.42 16.66
C ASP A 139 -7.25 5.50 16.43
N LEU A 140 -7.48 4.41 15.67
CA LEU A 140 -6.49 3.36 15.43
C LEU A 140 -5.64 3.62 14.19
N VAL A 141 -6.30 3.96 13.08
CA VAL A 141 -5.71 4.18 11.75
C VAL A 141 -6.70 4.92 10.87
N ASP A 142 -6.21 5.79 10.00
CA ASP A 142 -7.03 6.41 8.95
C ASP A 142 -7.28 5.41 7.83
N MET A 143 -8.50 5.38 7.28
CA MET A 143 -8.84 4.51 6.15
C MET A 143 -9.52 5.29 5.03
N GLU A 144 -9.19 4.94 3.79
CA GLU A 144 -9.88 5.36 2.56
C GLU A 144 -10.32 4.12 1.78
N ILE A 145 -11.53 4.18 1.23
CA ILE A 145 -12.14 3.08 0.47
C ILE A 145 -12.32 3.51 -0.98
N VAL A 146 -11.69 2.79 -1.89
CA VAL A 146 -11.85 2.94 -3.34
C VAL A 146 -12.86 1.91 -3.83
N GLY A 147 -13.93 2.35 -4.45
CA GLY A 147 -14.86 1.44 -5.12
C GLY A 147 -14.23 0.91 -6.41
N LEU A 148 -13.82 -0.35 -6.43
CA LEU A 148 -13.26 -1.01 -7.62
C LEU A 148 -14.40 -1.63 -8.45
N PHE A 149 -14.85 -0.88 -9.45
CA PHE A 149 -15.98 -1.32 -10.29
C PHE A 149 -15.53 -2.36 -11.32
N GLY A 150 -16.25 -3.50 -11.32
CA GLY A 150 -15.91 -4.64 -12.17
C GLY A 150 -16.15 -4.38 -13.65
N SER A 151 -15.30 -4.97 -14.49
CA SER A 151 -15.43 -4.95 -15.94
C SER A 151 -16.29 -6.15 -16.43
N PRO A 152 -17.13 -5.97 -17.49
CA PRO A 152 -17.33 -4.72 -18.22
C PRO A 152 -18.24 -3.75 -17.48
N ILE A 153 -18.01 -2.44 -17.69
CA ILE A 153 -18.97 -1.39 -17.34
C ILE A 153 -19.62 -0.78 -18.59
N THR A 154 -19.04 -1.02 -19.77
CA THR A 154 -19.56 -0.53 -21.05
C THR A 154 -20.63 -1.44 -21.66
N GLY A 155 -21.44 -0.89 -22.54
CA GLY A 155 -22.48 -1.62 -23.27
C GLY A 155 -23.58 -2.24 -22.39
N LEU A 156 -24.37 -3.16 -22.97
CA LEU A 156 -25.43 -3.86 -22.25
C LEU A 156 -24.91 -4.79 -21.17
N ALA A 157 -23.81 -5.48 -21.41
CA ALA A 157 -23.20 -6.39 -20.45
C ALA A 157 -22.71 -5.68 -19.18
N GLY A 158 -22.36 -4.39 -19.27
CA GLY A 158 -21.93 -3.57 -18.14
C GLY A 158 -23.05 -2.91 -17.33
N ALA A 159 -24.32 -3.09 -17.72
CA ALA A 159 -25.41 -2.34 -17.10
C ALA A 159 -25.55 -2.59 -15.60
N SER A 160 -25.39 -3.83 -15.13
CA SER A 160 -25.43 -4.17 -13.70
C SER A 160 -24.26 -3.56 -12.91
N ASN A 161 -23.05 -3.54 -13.47
CA ASN A 161 -21.90 -2.92 -12.82
C ASN A 161 -22.07 -1.39 -12.75
N ARG A 162 -22.56 -0.76 -13.83
CA ARG A 162 -22.82 0.69 -13.84
C ARG A 162 -23.85 1.13 -12.79
N SER A 163 -24.91 0.36 -12.57
CA SER A 163 -25.94 0.73 -11.58
C SER A 163 -25.37 0.83 -10.16
N LEU A 164 -24.32 0.05 -9.86
CA LEU A 164 -23.68 0.04 -8.56
C LEU A 164 -22.79 1.26 -8.31
N ILE A 165 -22.32 1.96 -9.35
CA ILE A 165 -21.46 3.14 -9.19
C ILE A 165 -22.16 4.20 -8.35
N THR A 166 -23.38 4.59 -8.74
CA THR A 166 -24.17 5.59 -8.02
C THR A 166 -24.51 5.15 -6.59
N GLU A 167 -24.79 3.87 -6.38
CA GLU A 167 -25.11 3.33 -5.06
C GLU A 167 -23.88 3.37 -4.13
N ALA A 168 -22.71 2.97 -4.63
CA ALA A 168 -21.46 2.97 -3.87
C ALA A 168 -21.00 4.39 -3.50
N VAL A 169 -21.09 5.32 -4.46
CA VAL A 169 -20.78 6.74 -4.21
C VAL A 169 -21.70 7.31 -3.12
N LYS A 170 -23.00 7.08 -3.20
CA LYS A 170 -23.96 7.49 -2.15
C LYS A 170 -23.71 6.83 -0.80
N ALA A 171 -23.17 5.62 -0.79
CA ALA A 171 -22.84 4.92 0.46
C ALA A 171 -21.56 5.45 1.13
N GLY A 172 -20.74 6.25 0.42
CA GLY A 172 -19.62 6.97 1.00
C GLY A 172 -18.24 6.35 0.76
N ILE A 173 -17.98 5.82 -0.44
CA ILE A 173 -16.62 5.53 -0.89
C ILE A 173 -15.81 6.83 -0.99
N ASP A 174 -14.49 6.75 -0.82
CA ASP A 174 -13.60 7.91 -0.83
C ASP A 174 -12.98 8.20 -2.21
N ALA A 175 -12.99 7.21 -3.10
CA ALA A 175 -12.47 7.35 -4.46
C ALA A 175 -13.16 6.36 -5.42
N VAL A 176 -13.14 6.70 -6.71
CA VAL A 176 -13.65 5.85 -7.79
C VAL A 176 -12.48 5.11 -8.45
N GLY A 177 -12.60 3.80 -8.57
CA GLY A 177 -11.62 2.91 -9.17
C GLY A 177 -12.23 1.97 -10.22
N GLY A 178 -11.37 1.29 -10.96
CA GLY A 178 -11.75 0.31 -11.97
C GLY A 178 -10.54 -0.24 -12.69
N CYS A 179 -10.79 -1.19 -13.60
CA CYS A 179 -9.77 -1.78 -14.48
C CYS A 179 -10.15 -1.48 -15.95
N PRO A 180 -10.05 -0.23 -16.45
CA PRO A 180 -10.51 0.14 -17.79
C PRO A 180 -9.89 -0.71 -18.89
N TRP A 181 -8.61 -1.07 -18.76
CA TRP A 181 -7.89 -1.87 -19.75
C TRP A 181 -8.44 -3.29 -19.95
N LEU A 182 -9.27 -3.80 -19.01
CA LEU A 182 -10.00 -5.06 -19.13
C LEU A 182 -11.36 -4.92 -19.77
N ASP A 183 -11.84 -3.67 -19.98
CA ASP A 183 -13.14 -3.42 -20.62
C ASP A 183 -13.03 -3.57 -22.15
N PRO A 184 -14.05 -4.08 -22.83
CA PRO A 184 -14.11 -4.11 -24.30
C PRO A 184 -13.95 -2.74 -24.96
N ARG A 185 -14.24 -1.66 -24.24
CA ARG A 185 -14.10 -0.26 -24.66
C ARG A 185 -13.41 0.56 -23.56
N PRO A 186 -12.08 0.44 -23.44
CA PRO A 186 -11.32 0.99 -22.31
C PRO A 186 -11.55 2.50 -22.08
N ARG A 187 -11.50 3.29 -23.14
CA ARG A 187 -11.70 4.75 -23.04
C ARG A 187 -13.12 5.10 -22.55
N GLU A 188 -14.18 4.47 -23.11
CA GLU A 188 -15.55 4.71 -22.66
C GLU A 188 -15.73 4.28 -21.19
N ALA A 189 -15.09 3.19 -20.78
CA ALA A 189 -15.11 2.74 -19.39
C ALA A 189 -14.51 3.80 -18.46
N LEU A 190 -13.37 4.33 -18.85
CA LEU A 190 -12.67 5.36 -18.09
C LEU A 190 -13.46 6.67 -18.02
N ASP A 191 -14.06 7.11 -19.15
CA ASP A 191 -14.92 8.30 -19.19
C ASP A 191 -16.10 8.18 -18.23
N LEU A 192 -16.79 7.02 -18.19
CA LEU A 192 -17.90 6.76 -17.27
C LEU A 192 -17.48 6.84 -15.79
N LEU A 193 -16.31 6.30 -15.45
CA LEU A 193 -15.78 6.36 -14.08
C LEU A 193 -15.36 7.78 -13.70
N ALA A 194 -14.72 8.50 -14.62
CA ALA A 194 -14.30 9.88 -14.41
C ALA A 194 -15.51 10.83 -14.26
N GLU A 195 -16.57 10.66 -15.07
CA GLU A 195 -17.82 11.40 -14.93
C GLU A 195 -18.46 11.17 -13.55
N ALA A 196 -18.49 9.91 -13.09
CA ALA A 196 -19.05 9.57 -11.78
C ALA A 196 -18.24 10.17 -10.63
N ALA A 197 -16.90 10.16 -10.73
CA ALA A 197 -16.03 10.75 -9.76
C ALA A 197 -16.15 12.29 -9.72
N ALA A 198 -16.11 12.93 -10.89
CA ALA A 198 -16.21 14.38 -11.01
C ALA A 198 -17.55 14.94 -10.50
N ALA A 199 -18.64 14.19 -10.65
CA ALA A 199 -19.96 14.60 -10.17
C ALA A 199 -20.03 14.79 -8.65
N GLU A 200 -19.17 14.11 -7.90
CA GLU A 200 -19.15 14.12 -6.43
C GLU A 200 -17.82 14.67 -5.87
N GLY A 201 -16.90 15.14 -6.72
CA GLY A 201 -15.57 15.63 -6.31
C GLY A 201 -14.71 14.55 -5.67
N LEU A 202 -14.75 13.33 -6.23
CA LEU A 202 -13.98 12.20 -5.75
C LEU A 202 -12.72 11.99 -6.61
N PRO A 203 -11.58 11.57 -6.01
CA PRO A 203 -10.39 11.20 -6.76
C PRO A 203 -10.59 9.91 -7.57
N LEU A 204 -9.72 9.74 -8.57
CA LEU A 204 -9.61 8.52 -9.36
C LEU A 204 -8.42 7.67 -8.86
N ASP A 205 -8.63 6.35 -8.72
CA ASP A 205 -7.56 5.39 -8.43
C ASP A 205 -7.75 4.12 -9.27
N MET A 206 -7.06 4.08 -10.41
CA MET A 206 -7.28 3.08 -11.45
C MET A 206 -6.23 1.98 -11.44
N HIS A 207 -6.68 0.72 -11.57
CA HIS A 207 -5.80 -0.38 -11.97
C HIS A 207 -5.45 -0.19 -13.44
N THR A 208 -4.24 0.33 -13.70
CA THR A 208 -3.83 0.81 -15.00
C THR A 208 -2.80 -0.15 -15.59
N ASP A 209 -3.10 -0.67 -16.78
CA ASP A 209 -2.13 -1.39 -17.63
C ASP A 209 -1.36 -2.50 -16.89
N GLU A 210 -2.08 -3.31 -16.08
CA GLU A 210 -1.52 -4.40 -15.30
C GLU A 210 -1.20 -5.63 -16.17
N THR A 211 -0.36 -5.43 -17.16
CA THR A 211 0.05 -6.44 -18.13
C THR A 211 1.43 -6.13 -18.69
N THR A 212 2.16 -7.16 -19.11
CA THR A 212 3.42 -7.01 -19.82
C THR A 212 3.25 -6.69 -21.31
N ASN A 213 2.02 -6.65 -21.81
CA ASN A 213 1.71 -6.30 -23.20
C ASN A 213 1.97 -4.80 -23.46
N PRO A 214 2.98 -4.43 -24.28
CA PRO A 214 3.28 -3.02 -24.57
C PRO A 214 2.19 -2.29 -25.37
N GLY A 215 1.24 -3.03 -25.96
CA GLY A 215 0.12 -2.44 -26.68
C GLY A 215 -1.02 -1.93 -25.80
N VAL A 216 -0.98 -2.20 -24.49
CA VAL A 216 -1.96 -1.71 -23.52
C VAL A 216 -1.39 -0.46 -22.86
N LEU A 217 -2.00 0.70 -23.15
CA LEU A 217 -1.55 2.03 -22.69
C LEU A 217 -2.75 2.92 -22.33
N THR A 218 -3.66 2.43 -21.46
CA THR A 218 -4.79 3.23 -20.97
C THR A 218 -4.33 4.38 -20.06
N ILE A 219 -3.08 4.35 -19.63
CA ILE A 219 -2.43 5.49 -18.95
C ILE A 219 -2.51 6.78 -19.78
N THR A 220 -2.48 6.69 -21.10
CA THR A 220 -2.63 7.87 -21.98
C THR A 220 -4.02 8.49 -21.88
N ASP A 221 -5.05 7.67 -21.69
CA ASP A 221 -6.41 8.14 -21.51
C ASP A 221 -6.58 8.86 -20.15
N LEU A 222 -5.88 8.42 -19.09
CA LEU A 222 -5.85 9.13 -17.80
C LEU A 222 -5.20 10.51 -17.93
N ILE A 223 -4.11 10.63 -18.68
CA ILE A 223 -3.48 11.92 -18.96
C ILE A 223 -4.45 12.84 -19.71
N ASP A 224 -5.18 12.31 -20.70
CA ASP A 224 -6.15 13.08 -21.47
C ASP A 224 -7.34 13.56 -20.62
N ILE A 225 -7.77 12.77 -19.63
CA ILE A 225 -8.84 13.16 -18.69
C ILE A 225 -8.37 14.29 -17.79
N GLU A 226 -7.14 14.23 -17.28
CA GLU A 226 -6.56 15.31 -16.49
C GLU A 226 -6.47 16.60 -17.33
N HIS A 227 -5.93 16.51 -18.54
CA HIS A 227 -5.84 17.63 -19.47
C HIS A 227 -7.22 18.20 -19.87
N ALA A 228 -8.28 17.38 -19.85
CA ALA A 228 -9.65 17.83 -20.08
C ALA A 228 -10.25 18.57 -18.89
N GLY A 229 -9.52 18.68 -17.76
CA GLY A 229 -9.88 19.47 -16.60
C GLY A 229 -10.46 18.66 -15.43
N PHE A 230 -10.16 17.38 -15.32
CA PHE A 230 -10.47 16.63 -14.10
C PHE A 230 -9.68 17.22 -12.93
N ALA A 231 -10.37 17.70 -11.90
CA ALA A 231 -9.78 18.56 -10.87
C ALA A 231 -9.20 17.82 -9.65
N ASP A 232 -9.66 16.57 -9.45
CA ASP A 232 -9.30 15.80 -8.26
C ASP A 232 -8.05 14.93 -8.51
N PRO A 233 -7.35 14.45 -7.45
CA PRO A 233 -6.15 13.63 -7.62
C PRO A 233 -6.40 12.35 -8.43
N ILE A 234 -5.43 12.01 -9.29
CA ILE A 234 -5.42 10.76 -10.07
C ILE A 234 -4.25 9.88 -9.61
N THR A 235 -4.55 8.62 -9.28
CA THR A 235 -3.58 7.56 -9.04
C THR A 235 -3.69 6.51 -10.14
N ALA A 236 -2.58 6.20 -10.79
CA ALA A 236 -2.45 5.11 -11.74
C ALA A 236 -1.67 3.96 -11.07
N SER A 237 -2.38 2.91 -10.70
CA SER A 237 -1.82 1.75 -10.01
C SER A 237 -1.30 0.72 -11.01
N HIS A 238 -0.30 -0.06 -10.65
CA HIS A 238 0.42 -1.09 -11.43
C HIS A 238 1.29 -0.52 -12.55
N CYS A 239 0.76 -0.02 -13.63
CA CYS A 239 1.47 0.52 -14.80
C CYS A 239 2.58 -0.40 -15.34
N VAL A 240 2.33 -1.71 -15.34
CA VAL A 240 3.34 -2.74 -15.70
C VAL A 240 3.76 -2.63 -17.16
N SER A 241 2.81 -2.33 -18.08
CA SER A 241 3.09 -2.24 -19.51
C SER A 241 4.14 -1.19 -19.88
N LEU A 242 4.31 -0.16 -19.02
CA LEU A 242 5.35 0.86 -19.19
C LEU A 242 6.76 0.28 -19.16
N ALA A 243 6.98 -0.82 -18.43
CA ALA A 243 8.28 -1.50 -18.40
C ALA A 243 8.64 -2.20 -19.73
N SER A 244 7.66 -2.41 -20.59
CA SER A 244 7.81 -3.03 -21.91
C SER A 244 7.91 -2.02 -23.05
N GLN A 245 7.86 -0.72 -22.75
CA GLN A 245 7.95 0.35 -23.76
C GLN A 245 9.39 0.59 -24.23
N SER A 246 9.52 1.06 -25.48
CA SER A 246 10.81 1.56 -25.97
C SER A 246 11.23 2.80 -25.17
N PRO A 247 12.54 3.06 -25.02
CA PRO A 247 13.02 4.21 -24.26
C PRO A 247 12.40 5.56 -24.66
N PRO A 248 12.28 5.91 -25.98
CA PRO A 248 11.67 7.20 -26.35
C PRO A 248 10.20 7.31 -25.97
N VAL A 249 9.42 6.22 -26.09
CA VAL A 249 8.00 6.20 -25.70
C VAL A 249 7.86 6.35 -24.18
N LEU A 250 8.70 5.65 -23.42
CA LEU A 250 8.68 5.74 -21.96
C LEU A 250 9.07 7.15 -21.47
N ASP A 251 10.03 7.81 -22.12
CA ASP A 251 10.43 9.17 -21.75
C ASP A 251 9.30 10.18 -22.02
N ASP A 252 8.65 10.12 -23.19
CA ASP A 252 7.50 10.96 -23.51
C ASP A 252 6.35 10.77 -22.48
N LEU A 253 6.01 9.52 -22.17
CA LEU A 253 4.98 9.21 -21.20
C LEU A 253 5.35 9.69 -19.80
N ALA A 254 6.60 9.55 -19.39
CA ALA A 254 7.06 10.01 -18.08
C ALA A 254 6.96 11.54 -17.94
N GLU A 255 7.35 12.30 -18.98
CA GLU A 255 7.23 13.76 -19.00
C GLU A 255 5.75 14.20 -18.93
N ARG A 256 4.88 13.55 -19.70
CA ARG A 256 3.43 13.83 -19.69
C ARG A 256 2.78 13.50 -18.35
N LEU A 257 3.14 12.36 -17.72
CA LEU A 257 2.65 11.97 -16.39
C LEU A 257 3.08 12.97 -15.31
N ALA A 258 4.34 13.43 -15.38
CA ALA A 258 4.85 14.43 -14.46
C ALA A 258 4.11 15.76 -14.61
N ALA A 259 3.87 16.22 -15.86
CA ALA A 259 3.13 17.44 -16.16
C ALA A 259 1.67 17.37 -15.68
N ALA A 260 1.02 16.21 -15.84
CA ALA A 260 -0.35 15.96 -15.38
C ALA A 260 -0.46 15.76 -13.84
N GLY A 261 0.66 15.69 -13.10
CA GLY A 261 0.62 15.48 -11.66
C GLY A 261 0.07 14.12 -11.22
N ILE A 262 -0.07 13.16 -12.15
CA ILE A 262 -0.59 11.81 -11.87
C ILE A 262 0.42 11.05 -11.01
N THR A 263 -0.07 10.44 -9.92
CA THR A 263 0.75 9.53 -9.10
C THR A 263 0.77 8.14 -9.70
N VAL A 264 1.96 7.55 -9.84
CA VAL A 264 2.10 6.13 -10.20
C VAL A 264 2.33 5.30 -8.93
N ALA A 265 1.43 4.36 -8.67
CA ALA A 265 1.55 3.41 -7.56
C ALA A 265 2.08 2.07 -8.08
N ALA A 266 3.32 1.74 -7.73
CA ALA A 266 3.92 0.45 -8.07
C ALA A 266 3.62 -0.60 -6.99
N LEU A 267 3.32 -1.82 -7.40
CA LEU A 267 2.81 -2.89 -6.54
C LEU A 267 3.65 -4.17 -6.74
N PRO A 268 4.93 -4.16 -6.31
CA PRO A 268 5.89 -5.17 -6.72
C PRO A 268 5.54 -6.57 -6.24
N GLN A 269 4.94 -6.76 -5.05
CA GLN A 269 4.59 -8.08 -4.53
C GLN A 269 3.64 -8.81 -5.47
N THR A 270 2.51 -8.18 -5.77
CA THR A 270 1.45 -8.76 -6.60
C THR A 270 1.88 -8.88 -8.06
N ASN A 271 2.48 -7.81 -8.62
CA ASN A 271 2.86 -7.83 -10.03
C ASN A 271 3.94 -8.88 -10.34
N LEU A 272 4.94 -9.08 -9.47
CA LEU A 272 5.93 -10.14 -9.63
C LEU A 272 5.31 -11.55 -9.55
N ASN A 273 4.24 -11.72 -8.79
CA ASN A 273 3.52 -13.00 -8.70
C ASN A 273 2.61 -13.27 -9.89
N LEU A 274 1.91 -12.23 -10.38
CA LEU A 274 0.86 -12.40 -11.39
C LEU A 274 1.38 -12.41 -12.83
N GLN A 275 2.55 -11.84 -13.10
CA GLN A 275 3.06 -11.66 -14.46
C GLN A 275 4.13 -12.71 -14.83
N GLY A 276 4.32 -12.91 -16.13
CA GLY A 276 5.39 -13.78 -16.65
C GLY A 276 5.07 -15.27 -16.66
N TRP A 277 3.82 -15.67 -16.46
CA TRP A 277 3.37 -17.06 -16.47
C TRP A 277 3.32 -17.68 -17.87
N GLU A 278 3.17 -16.86 -18.92
CA GLU A 278 3.04 -17.32 -20.31
C GLU A 278 4.34 -17.93 -20.85
N GLY A 279 5.40 -17.85 -20.09
CA GLY A 279 6.72 -18.29 -20.51
C GLY A 279 7.38 -17.33 -21.50
N GLY A 280 8.55 -17.70 -21.95
CA GLY A 280 9.36 -16.87 -22.85
C GLY A 280 10.68 -16.45 -22.20
N ALA A 281 11.61 -15.98 -23.03
CA ALA A 281 12.90 -15.48 -22.56
C ALA A 281 13.23 -14.19 -23.31
N PRO A 282 13.64 -13.11 -22.63
CA PRO A 282 13.75 -13.00 -21.17
C PRO A 282 12.39 -12.83 -20.47
N ILE A 283 12.25 -13.29 -19.21
CA ILE A 283 11.09 -13.01 -18.38
C ILE A 283 11.19 -11.56 -17.93
N PRO A 284 10.16 -10.71 -18.20
CA PRO A 284 10.16 -9.32 -17.74
C PRO A 284 10.08 -9.24 -16.23
N ARG A 285 10.59 -8.16 -15.63
CA ARG A 285 10.45 -7.91 -14.18
C ARG A 285 9.02 -7.63 -13.76
N ALA A 286 8.19 -7.20 -14.71
CA ALA A 286 6.76 -6.95 -14.51
C ALA A 286 6.41 -5.93 -13.41
N VAL A 287 7.29 -4.99 -13.13
CA VAL A 287 7.08 -3.87 -12.21
C VAL A 287 7.22 -2.57 -13.01
N ALA A 288 6.36 -1.59 -12.72
CA ALA A 288 6.47 -0.26 -13.33
C ALA A 288 7.92 0.27 -13.27
N PRO A 289 8.41 0.97 -14.30
CA PRO A 289 9.80 1.45 -14.38
C PRO A 289 10.00 2.69 -13.49
N ILE A 290 9.63 2.58 -12.19
CA ILE A 290 9.47 3.69 -11.25
C ILE A 290 10.72 4.55 -11.09
N ARG A 291 11.92 3.97 -11.18
CA ARG A 291 13.15 4.77 -11.13
C ARG A 291 13.23 5.77 -12.30
N ARG A 292 12.83 5.36 -13.50
CA ARG A 292 12.84 6.25 -14.68
C ARG A 292 11.72 7.29 -14.60
N LEU A 293 10.53 6.87 -14.16
CA LEU A 293 9.40 7.77 -13.94
C LEU A 293 9.74 8.83 -12.88
N ALA A 294 10.32 8.43 -11.74
CA ALA A 294 10.77 9.35 -10.69
C ALA A 294 11.83 10.35 -11.20
N SER A 295 12.76 9.90 -12.06
CA SER A 295 13.77 10.78 -12.65
C SER A 295 13.18 11.85 -13.57
N ALA A 296 12.00 11.63 -14.12
CA ALA A 296 11.24 12.61 -14.90
C ALA A 296 10.32 13.50 -14.04
N GLY A 297 10.29 13.29 -12.74
CA GLY A 297 9.47 14.08 -11.80
C GLY A 297 8.09 13.49 -11.50
N VAL A 298 7.78 12.28 -11.98
CA VAL A 298 6.53 11.60 -11.62
C VAL A 298 6.55 11.26 -10.13
N ARG A 299 5.46 11.55 -9.42
CA ARG A 299 5.28 11.10 -8.04
C ARG A 299 5.10 9.59 -8.00
N ILE A 300 5.99 8.93 -7.26
CA ILE A 300 5.95 7.47 -7.09
C ILE A 300 5.48 7.13 -5.70
N ALA A 301 4.45 6.28 -5.60
CA ALA A 301 4.08 5.55 -4.41
C ALA A 301 4.35 4.06 -4.61
N VAL A 302 4.58 3.34 -3.52
CA VAL A 302 4.75 1.87 -3.54
C VAL A 302 3.85 1.26 -2.49
N GLY A 303 3.00 0.33 -2.90
CA GLY A 303 2.07 -0.39 -2.03
C GLY A 303 2.31 -1.90 -2.06
N GLN A 304 1.68 -2.60 -1.13
CA GLN A 304 1.78 -4.06 -1.05
C GLN A 304 0.73 -4.79 -1.91
N ASP A 305 -0.44 -4.15 -2.12
CA ASP A 305 -1.56 -4.69 -2.88
C ASP A 305 -2.22 -5.89 -2.16
N ASN A 306 -2.24 -7.05 -2.78
CA ASN A 306 -2.86 -8.27 -2.26
C ASN A 306 -2.02 -8.95 -1.17
N VAL A 307 -2.71 -9.60 -0.22
CA VAL A 307 -2.06 -10.36 0.86
C VAL A 307 -2.87 -11.60 1.21
N ALA A 308 -2.24 -12.76 1.05
CA ALA A 308 -2.81 -14.05 1.36
C ALA A 308 -4.21 -14.26 0.72
N ASP A 309 -4.27 -13.96 -0.57
CA ASP A 309 -5.43 -14.17 -1.44
C ASP A 309 -4.98 -14.79 -2.78
N PRO A 310 -5.89 -15.07 -3.74
CA PRO A 310 -5.51 -15.71 -5.01
C PRO A 310 -4.53 -14.90 -5.89
N PHE A 311 -4.45 -13.57 -5.72
CA PHE A 311 -3.55 -12.71 -6.49
C PHE A 311 -2.13 -12.75 -5.92
N TYR A 312 -2.00 -12.79 -4.58
CA TYR A 312 -0.72 -12.95 -3.91
C TYR A 312 -0.88 -13.80 -2.63
N PRO A 313 -0.48 -15.08 -2.63
CA PRO A 313 -0.75 -16.00 -1.53
C PRO A 313 0.11 -15.75 -0.28
N LEU A 314 1.04 -14.84 -0.34
CA LEU A 314 1.96 -14.47 0.73
C LEU A 314 1.67 -13.05 1.25
N GLY A 315 2.68 -12.38 1.76
CA GLY A 315 2.62 -11.01 2.25
C GLY A 315 2.57 -10.92 3.78
N ARG A 316 3.28 -9.94 4.30
CA ARG A 316 3.41 -9.72 5.75
C ARG A 316 2.65 -8.50 6.24
N MET A 317 2.07 -7.70 5.33
CA MET A 317 1.44 -6.40 5.67
C MET A 317 2.44 -5.47 6.35
N ASP A 318 3.65 -5.39 5.79
CA ASP A 318 4.79 -4.69 6.37
C ASP A 318 5.45 -3.78 5.33
N ALA A 319 5.40 -2.47 5.55
CA ALA A 319 5.99 -1.49 4.64
C ALA A 319 7.51 -1.63 4.50
N LEU A 320 8.21 -2.17 5.50
CA LEU A 320 9.65 -2.46 5.39
C LEU A 320 9.92 -3.56 4.36
N GLU A 321 9.04 -4.57 4.26
CA GLU A 321 9.10 -5.58 3.20
C GLU A 321 8.85 -4.96 1.84
N THR A 322 7.79 -4.16 1.72
CA THR A 322 7.40 -3.50 0.46
C THR A 322 8.51 -2.58 -0.04
N ALA A 323 9.07 -1.75 0.83
CA ALA A 323 10.19 -0.87 0.50
C ALA A 323 11.45 -1.66 0.11
N SER A 324 11.78 -2.75 0.83
CA SER A 324 12.91 -3.63 0.51
C SER A 324 12.75 -4.26 -0.88
N LEU A 325 11.54 -4.70 -1.22
CA LEU A 325 11.26 -5.28 -2.53
C LEU A 325 11.35 -4.23 -3.64
N ALA A 326 10.95 -2.97 -3.40
CA ALA A 326 11.11 -1.88 -4.36
C ALA A 326 12.58 -1.56 -4.66
N VAL A 327 13.46 -1.66 -3.66
CA VAL A 327 14.92 -1.57 -3.88
C VAL A 327 15.39 -2.67 -4.82
N ALA A 328 14.99 -3.92 -4.57
CA ALA A 328 15.46 -5.07 -5.34
C ALA A 328 14.85 -5.15 -6.75
N SER A 329 13.54 -4.92 -6.88
CA SER A 329 12.81 -5.11 -8.14
C SER A 329 12.91 -3.90 -9.08
N ALA A 330 12.97 -2.68 -8.54
CA ALA A 330 12.89 -1.44 -9.30
C ALA A 330 14.11 -0.52 -9.17
N HIS A 331 15.13 -0.94 -8.41
CA HIS A 331 16.39 -0.20 -8.19
C HIS A 331 16.20 1.21 -7.58
N LEU A 332 15.21 1.36 -6.70
CA LEU A 332 15.12 2.57 -5.90
C LEU A 332 16.24 2.62 -4.84
N ALA A 333 16.68 3.83 -4.50
CA ALA A 333 17.54 3.99 -3.34
C ALA A 333 16.74 3.68 -2.05
N ILE A 334 17.42 3.23 -1.01
CA ILE A 334 16.81 2.83 0.27
C ILE A 334 15.91 3.94 0.85
N ARG A 335 16.40 5.19 0.84
CA ARG A 335 15.64 6.33 1.34
C ARG A 335 14.39 6.62 0.49
N ASP A 336 14.56 6.60 -0.83
CA ASP A 336 13.46 6.88 -1.77
C ASP A 336 12.40 5.79 -1.72
N SER A 337 12.79 4.53 -1.48
CA SER A 337 11.84 3.43 -1.34
C SER A 337 11.00 3.57 -0.07
N TRP A 338 11.60 4.05 1.04
CA TRP A 338 10.82 4.36 2.24
C TRP A 338 9.87 5.55 2.04
N ALA A 339 10.36 6.63 1.44
CA ALA A 339 9.52 7.78 1.11
C ALA A 339 8.33 7.39 0.22
N ALA A 340 8.55 6.46 -0.72
CA ALA A 340 7.49 5.94 -1.59
C ALA A 340 6.42 5.09 -0.87
N THR A 341 6.72 4.56 0.33
CA THR A 341 5.75 3.83 1.18
C THR A 341 5.23 4.67 2.34
N SER A 342 5.56 5.95 2.43
CA SER A 342 5.19 6.83 3.54
C SER A 342 4.77 8.23 3.06
N GLU A 343 5.70 9.16 2.94
CA GLU A 343 5.44 10.59 2.67
C GLU A 343 4.82 10.80 1.29
N ASN A 344 5.30 10.08 0.26
CA ASN A 344 4.76 10.19 -1.09
C ASN A 344 3.31 9.71 -1.17
N VAL A 345 2.97 8.65 -0.42
CA VAL A 345 1.58 8.18 -0.31
C VAL A 345 0.70 9.26 0.30
N ARG A 346 1.09 9.85 1.42
CA ARG A 346 0.34 10.94 2.06
C ARG A 346 0.14 12.12 1.12
N THR A 347 1.19 12.49 0.39
CA THR A 347 1.12 13.56 -0.61
C THR A 347 0.16 13.21 -1.75
N ALA A 348 0.21 11.97 -2.27
CA ALA A 348 -0.70 11.49 -3.31
C ALA A 348 -2.16 11.54 -2.88
N LEU A 349 -2.42 11.27 -1.60
CA LEU A 349 -3.75 11.26 -1.00
C LEU A 349 -4.19 12.63 -0.44
N GLY A 350 -3.42 13.70 -0.69
CA GLY A 350 -3.71 15.04 -0.19
C GLY A 350 -3.69 15.14 1.34
N ARG A 351 -2.96 14.24 2.02
CA ARG A 351 -2.86 14.20 3.49
C ARG A 351 -1.70 15.05 3.97
N ARG A 352 -1.83 15.56 5.20
CA ARG A 352 -0.74 16.29 5.87
C ARG A 352 0.51 15.41 6.00
N PRO A 353 1.72 16.00 5.90
CA PRO A 353 2.95 15.28 6.19
C PRO A 353 2.91 14.66 7.59
N ALA A 354 3.41 13.45 7.70
CA ALA A 354 3.68 12.77 8.95
C ALA A 354 5.19 12.83 9.24
N GLY A 355 5.57 12.93 10.50
CA GLY A 355 6.98 13.02 10.83
C GLY A 355 7.23 13.36 12.29
N PHE A 356 8.38 13.96 12.52
CA PHE A 356 8.87 14.25 13.86
C PHE A 356 9.38 15.70 14.02
N GLN A 357 9.10 16.58 13.03
CA GLN A 357 9.33 18.01 13.18
C GLN A 357 8.15 18.64 13.88
N VAL A 358 8.39 19.71 14.65
CA VAL A 358 7.32 20.47 15.30
C VAL A 358 6.31 20.97 14.27
N GLY A 359 5.04 20.65 14.47
CA GLY A 359 3.93 20.93 13.56
C GLY A 359 3.61 19.81 12.58
N ASP A 360 4.45 18.77 12.45
CA ASP A 360 4.09 17.58 11.70
C ASP A 360 2.94 16.82 12.39
N ARG A 361 2.17 16.09 11.60
CA ARG A 361 1.26 15.10 12.16
C ARG A 361 2.08 14.04 12.89
N ALA A 362 1.75 13.76 14.15
CA ALA A 362 2.45 12.81 15.00
C ALA A 362 2.06 11.37 14.66
N ASP A 363 2.35 10.97 13.43
CA ASP A 363 2.26 9.61 12.92
C ASP A 363 3.68 9.08 12.73
N ILE A 364 4.14 8.26 13.66
CA ILE A 364 5.56 7.86 13.77
C ILE A 364 5.65 6.34 13.93
N LEU A 365 6.55 5.73 13.18
CA LEU A 365 7.03 4.37 13.41
C LEU A 365 8.40 4.41 14.07
N ALA A 366 8.52 3.91 15.30
CA ALA A 366 9.80 3.66 15.93
C ALA A 366 10.14 2.17 15.82
N VAL A 367 11.31 1.85 15.28
CA VAL A 367 11.83 0.47 15.12
C VAL A 367 13.17 0.32 15.78
N LYS A 368 13.39 -0.78 16.47
CA LYS A 368 14.68 -1.06 17.13
C LYS A 368 15.70 -1.53 16.09
N ALA A 369 16.35 -0.57 15.46
CA ALA A 369 17.34 -0.78 14.42
C ALA A 369 18.35 0.38 14.40
N GLU A 370 19.57 0.11 13.92
CA GLU A 370 20.64 1.10 13.83
C GLU A 370 20.47 2.05 12.64
N SER A 371 19.77 1.61 11.60
CA SER A 371 19.57 2.36 10.37
C SER A 371 18.33 1.86 9.61
N LEU A 372 17.83 2.65 8.66
CA LEU A 372 16.76 2.24 7.76
C LEU A 372 17.14 0.96 6.97
N ALA A 373 18.38 0.87 6.51
CA ALA A 373 18.86 -0.33 5.81
C ALA A 373 18.79 -1.58 6.70
N THR A 374 19.21 -1.48 7.96
CA THR A 374 19.11 -2.57 8.94
C THR A 374 17.64 -2.92 9.23
N ALA A 375 16.77 -1.92 9.37
CA ALA A 375 15.34 -2.14 9.57
C ALA A 375 14.72 -2.90 8.41
N MET A 376 14.99 -2.49 7.17
CA MET A 376 14.47 -3.14 5.95
C MET A 376 15.02 -4.56 5.74
N ALA A 377 16.23 -4.85 6.23
CA ALA A 377 16.84 -6.17 6.14
C ALA A 377 16.36 -7.14 7.25
N SER A 378 15.64 -6.65 8.25
CA SER A 378 15.22 -7.43 9.43
C SER A 378 13.77 -7.83 9.34
N THR A 379 13.42 -8.99 9.90
CA THR A 379 12.05 -9.52 9.88
C THR A 379 11.36 -9.47 11.25
N ALA A 380 12.14 -9.42 12.32
CA ALA A 380 11.64 -9.41 13.69
C ALA A 380 12.24 -8.19 14.42
N LEU A 381 11.42 -7.16 14.60
CA LEU A 381 11.83 -5.89 15.20
C LEU A 381 10.88 -5.51 16.33
N ASP A 382 11.44 -5.00 17.44
CA ASP A 382 10.63 -4.24 18.38
C ASP A 382 10.13 -2.98 17.67
N ARG A 383 8.86 -2.66 17.85
CA ARG A 383 8.20 -1.51 17.21
C ARG A 383 7.31 -0.78 18.21
N VAL A 384 7.26 0.53 18.07
CA VAL A 384 6.24 1.39 18.69
C VAL A 384 5.61 2.23 17.60
N VAL A 385 4.28 2.19 17.50
CA VAL A 385 3.52 2.90 16.48
C VAL A 385 2.73 4.01 17.15
N ILE A 386 2.93 5.22 16.67
CA ILE A 386 2.24 6.41 17.11
C ILE A 386 1.31 6.88 15.98
N HIS A 387 0.04 7.06 16.28
CA HIS A 387 -0.97 7.63 15.40
C HIS A 387 -1.68 8.78 16.10
N ASN A 388 -1.79 9.92 15.45
CA ASN A 388 -2.39 11.12 16.05
C ASN A 388 -1.82 11.47 17.46
N GLY A 389 -0.50 11.31 17.65
CA GLY A 389 0.14 11.56 18.95
C GLY A 389 -0.17 10.52 20.04
N ARG A 390 -0.83 9.41 19.71
CA ARG A 390 -1.14 8.30 20.64
C ARG A 390 -0.35 7.05 20.26
N ILE A 391 0.17 6.32 21.24
CA ILE A 391 0.71 4.98 21.00
C ILE A 391 -0.47 4.05 20.75
N VAL A 392 -0.54 3.50 19.52
CA VAL A 392 -1.60 2.58 19.08
C VAL A 392 -1.13 1.13 19.05
N SER A 393 0.19 0.89 18.98
CA SER A 393 0.76 -0.45 19.02
C SER A 393 2.15 -0.46 19.64
N THR A 394 2.46 -1.54 20.35
CA THR A 394 3.82 -1.88 20.79
C THR A 394 4.06 -3.35 20.52
N THR A 395 5.13 -3.67 19.80
CA THR A 395 5.55 -5.04 19.49
C THR A 395 6.93 -5.27 20.10
N THR A 396 7.10 -6.40 20.77
CA THR A 396 8.37 -6.85 21.31
C THR A 396 8.73 -8.22 20.77
N CYS A 397 9.92 -8.37 20.20
CA CYS A 397 10.41 -9.63 19.64
C CYS A 397 11.51 -10.19 20.57
N THR A 398 11.42 -11.47 20.87
CA THR A 398 12.44 -12.16 21.68
C THR A 398 13.03 -13.30 20.86
N ALA A 399 14.37 -13.32 20.74
CA ALA A 399 15.11 -14.42 20.15
C ALA A 399 16.10 -14.97 21.18
N THR A 400 16.10 -16.29 21.36
CA THR A 400 17.07 -16.98 22.21
C THR A 400 17.95 -17.87 21.33
N LEU A 401 19.26 -17.66 21.38
CA LEU A 401 20.23 -18.55 20.74
C LEU A 401 20.81 -19.48 21.79
N GLU A 402 20.51 -20.75 21.70
CA GLU A 402 21.17 -21.78 22.50
C GLU A 402 22.45 -22.23 21.78
N THR A 403 23.58 -21.75 22.25
CA THR A 403 24.88 -22.24 21.76
C THR A 403 25.21 -23.55 22.46
N PRO A 404 25.58 -24.62 21.72
CA PRO A 404 26.11 -25.83 22.35
C PRO A 404 27.30 -25.44 23.24
N ARG A 405 27.35 -25.96 24.46
CA ARG A 405 28.56 -25.78 25.29
C ARG A 405 29.77 -26.26 24.49
N PRO A 406 30.85 -25.50 24.38
CA PRO A 406 32.04 -25.96 23.69
C PRO A 406 32.47 -27.28 24.35
N GLN A 407 32.48 -28.36 23.57
CA GLN A 407 33.08 -29.60 24.03
C GLN A 407 34.55 -29.29 24.30
N PRO A 408 35.12 -29.68 25.47
CA PRO A 408 36.53 -29.54 25.70
C PRO A 408 37.24 -30.25 24.54
N PHE A 409 38.19 -29.56 23.92
CA PHE A 409 39.07 -30.19 22.93
C PHE A 409 39.55 -31.49 23.56
N ARG A 410 39.21 -32.65 22.98
CA ARG A 410 39.89 -33.87 23.29
C ARG A 410 41.31 -33.66 22.79
N ASP A 411 42.26 -33.49 23.72
CA ASP A 411 43.65 -33.64 23.38
C ASP A 411 43.76 -34.93 22.59
N ALA A 412 44.21 -34.82 21.34
CA ALA A 412 44.69 -35.98 20.60
C ALA A 412 45.94 -36.44 21.34
N GLY A 413 45.67 -37.18 22.41
CA GLY A 413 46.71 -37.84 23.17
C GLY A 413 47.47 -38.77 22.27
N ASP A 414 48.75 -38.61 22.31
CA ASP A 414 49.80 -39.44 21.79
C ASP A 414 49.38 -40.91 21.63
N GLY A 415 49.36 -41.37 20.43
CA GLY A 415 49.22 -42.77 20.04
C GLY A 415 50.28 -43.10 19.01
N LEU A 416 51.50 -43.39 19.47
CA LEU A 416 52.45 -44.16 18.73
C LEU A 416 51.96 -45.57 18.49
#